data_19f9213602217f718205d0b5d8953a58
#
_entry.id   19f9213602217f718205d0b5d8953a58
#
_cell.length_a   1.000
_cell.length_b   1.000
_cell.length_c   1.000
_cell.angle_alpha   90.00
_cell.angle_beta   90.00
_cell.angle_gamma   90.00
#
_symmetry.space_group_name_H-M   'P 1'
#
loop_
_entity.id
_entity.type
_entity.pdbx_description
1 polymer ?
#
loop_
_entity_poly.entity_id
_entity_poly.type
_entity_poly.pdbx_seq_one_letter_code
_entity_poly.pdbx_strand_id
1 'polypeptide(L)'
;MSKQQESIGRTLLVAFVMCLVCSVIVASAAVMLKPVQLTNSLLDKQRNILVIAGLIQPEASAQEVQRVFRERIQPRLVDLDSGRFVEDGKAETFDPLQAAKDPAQSSALSGEDDIASIRRREHRTVVYQVEGPQKQLQTLILPIRGYGLWSTLHGFIALKNDLNTVVGLGFYQHAETPGLGGEVDNPRWKALWPGKKVFSDDGSKADIRIIKGSVDPSSPQAAHQVDGLAGATLTSKGVDNLLHFWLGPKGFGPFIANLRDSAQGSSQASTGGR
;
A
#
# COMPACT_ATOMS: atom_id res chain seq x y z
N MET A 1 -31.95 56.70 14.88
CA MET A 1 -30.98 55.74 14.34
C MET A 1 -31.55 55.11 13.07
N SER A 2 -31.08 55.55 11.88
CA SER A 2 -31.58 55.06 10.59
C SER A 2 -31.09 53.65 10.37
N LYS A 3 -31.97 52.67 10.26
CA LYS A 3 -31.66 51.35 9.72
C LYS A 3 -31.22 51.54 8.26
N GLN A 4 -29.91 51.51 7.99
CA GLN A 4 -29.43 51.39 6.64
C GLN A 4 -29.97 50.04 6.13
N GLN A 5 -30.93 50.06 5.21
CA GLN A 5 -31.34 48.90 4.44
C GLN A 5 -30.13 48.48 3.62
N GLU A 6 -29.46 47.40 4.04
CA GLU A 6 -28.38 46.82 3.24
C GLU A 6 -28.98 46.34 1.92
N SER A 7 -28.57 46.98 0.84
CA SER A 7 -29.00 46.57 -0.50
C SER A 7 -28.50 45.15 -0.80
N ILE A 8 -29.42 44.25 -1.18
CA ILE A 8 -29.12 42.87 -1.58
C ILE A 8 -27.93 42.82 -2.59
N GLY A 9 -27.91 43.77 -3.53
CA GLY A 9 -26.82 43.88 -4.49
C GLY A 9 -25.45 44.17 -3.86
N ARG A 10 -25.39 45.01 -2.79
CA ARG A 10 -24.15 45.26 -2.06
C ARG A 10 -23.67 44.02 -1.30
N THR A 11 -24.57 43.29 -0.66
CA THR A 11 -24.27 42.06 0.05
C THR A 11 -23.74 41.00 -0.90
N LEU A 12 -24.38 40.80 -2.06
CA LEU A 12 -23.94 39.89 -3.09
C LEU A 12 -22.55 40.27 -3.66
N LEU A 13 -22.32 41.57 -3.92
CA LEU A 13 -21.03 42.07 -4.39
C LEU A 13 -19.92 41.79 -3.38
N VAL A 14 -20.14 42.08 -2.10
CA VAL A 14 -19.15 41.83 -1.03
C VAL A 14 -18.87 40.34 -0.91
N ALA A 15 -19.89 39.48 -0.91
CA ALA A 15 -19.73 38.04 -0.87
C ALA A 15 -18.91 37.51 -2.08
N PHE A 16 -19.22 37.98 -3.29
CA PHE A 16 -18.52 37.61 -4.50
C PHE A 16 -17.05 38.04 -4.45
N VAL A 17 -16.76 39.30 -4.07
CA VAL A 17 -15.37 39.77 -3.95
C VAL A 17 -14.59 38.97 -2.89
N MET A 18 -15.19 38.68 -1.74
CA MET A 18 -14.57 37.86 -0.70
C MET A 18 -14.26 36.46 -1.22
N CYS A 19 -15.22 35.80 -1.88
CA CYS A 19 -15.00 34.47 -2.47
C CYS A 19 -13.89 34.50 -3.54
N LEU A 20 -13.85 35.54 -4.37
CA LEU A 20 -12.81 35.70 -5.39
C LEU A 20 -11.43 35.85 -4.76
N VAL A 21 -11.28 36.73 -3.77
CA VAL A 21 -10.01 36.95 -3.06
C VAL A 21 -9.55 35.67 -2.37
N CYS A 22 -10.44 35.01 -1.62
CA CYS A 22 -10.11 33.73 -0.96
C CYS A 22 -9.74 32.66 -1.96
N SER A 23 -10.43 32.54 -3.10
CA SER A 23 -10.11 31.55 -4.14
C SER A 23 -8.72 31.77 -4.73
N VAL A 24 -8.36 33.03 -5.03
CA VAL A 24 -7.03 33.37 -5.57
C VAL A 24 -5.94 33.03 -4.57
N ILE A 25 -6.12 33.36 -3.28
CA ILE A 25 -5.13 33.06 -2.23
C ILE A 25 -4.95 31.55 -2.10
N VAL A 26 -6.04 30.80 -1.97
CA VAL A 26 -5.98 29.33 -1.81
C VAL A 26 -5.39 28.65 -3.05
N ALA A 27 -5.83 29.05 -4.26
CA ALA A 27 -5.29 28.49 -5.50
C ALA A 27 -3.79 28.78 -5.67
N SER A 28 -3.36 30.00 -5.36
CA SER A 28 -1.94 30.37 -5.41
C SER A 28 -1.10 29.53 -4.43
N ALA A 29 -1.55 29.43 -3.19
CA ALA A 29 -0.89 28.61 -2.18
C ALA A 29 -0.83 27.12 -2.60
N ALA A 30 -1.93 26.56 -3.12
CA ALA A 30 -1.99 25.18 -3.60
C ALA A 30 -0.98 24.92 -4.73
N VAL A 31 -0.89 25.83 -5.71
CA VAL A 31 0.06 25.69 -6.84
C VAL A 31 1.50 25.82 -6.36
N MET A 32 1.80 26.79 -5.48
CA MET A 32 3.17 27.00 -4.97
C MET A 32 3.65 25.84 -4.09
N LEU A 33 2.76 25.23 -3.30
CA LEU A 33 3.12 24.14 -2.39
C LEU A 33 3.15 22.77 -3.07
N LYS A 34 2.54 22.61 -4.26
CA LYS A 34 2.44 21.33 -4.95
C LYS A 34 3.79 20.60 -5.15
N PRO A 35 4.89 21.23 -5.58
CA PRO A 35 6.18 20.56 -5.73
C PRO A 35 6.70 19.99 -4.40
N VAL A 36 6.57 20.77 -3.32
CA VAL A 36 7.00 20.35 -1.98
C VAL A 36 6.15 19.16 -1.48
N GLN A 37 4.84 19.21 -1.70
CA GLN A 37 3.93 18.11 -1.36
C GLN A 37 4.28 16.81 -2.10
N LEU A 38 4.59 16.90 -3.40
CA LEU A 38 5.00 15.74 -4.19
C LEU A 38 6.32 15.12 -3.68
N THR A 39 7.30 15.97 -3.35
CA THR A 39 8.59 15.52 -2.80
C THR A 39 8.39 14.85 -1.44
N ASN A 40 7.60 15.44 -0.55
CA ASN A 40 7.32 14.87 0.76
C ASN A 40 6.54 13.55 0.64
N SER A 41 5.53 13.48 -0.22
CA SER A 41 4.76 12.25 -0.46
C SER A 41 5.63 11.11 -0.97
N LEU A 42 6.58 11.40 -1.88
CA LEU A 42 7.55 10.41 -2.35
C LEU A 42 8.47 9.94 -1.21
N LEU A 43 8.96 10.87 -0.40
CA LEU A 43 9.80 10.56 0.75
C LEU A 43 9.06 9.70 1.78
N ASP A 44 7.81 10.01 2.07
CA ASP A 44 6.97 9.23 2.99
C ASP A 44 6.72 7.82 2.46
N LYS A 45 6.47 7.69 1.16
CA LYS A 45 6.35 6.38 0.50
C LYS A 45 7.64 5.56 0.62
N GLN A 46 8.80 6.17 0.33
CA GLN A 46 10.11 5.52 0.47
C GLN A 46 10.41 5.14 1.92
N ARG A 47 10.13 6.03 2.87
CA ARG A 47 10.27 5.77 4.30
C ARG A 47 9.43 4.57 4.73
N ASN A 48 8.16 4.54 4.34
CA ASN A 48 7.26 3.43 4.68
C ASN A 48 7.80 2.09 4.15
N ILE A 49 8.24 2.03 2.89
CA ILE A 49 8.86 0.84 2.29
C ILE A 49 10.06 0.37 3.14
N LEU A 50 10.96 1.27 3.51
CA LEU A 50 12.17 0.91 4.26
C LEU A 50 11.88 0.50 5.69
N VAL A 51 10.93 1.16 6.36
CA VAL A 51 10.54 0.83 7.74
C VAL A 51 9.90 -0.56 7.81
N ILE A 52 8.95 -0.87 6.92
CA ILE A 52 8.31 -2.20 6.92
C ILE A 52 9.26 -3.32 6.49
N ALA A 53 10.30 -3.00 5.71
CA ALA A 53 11.37 -3.92 5.38
C ALA A 53 12.40 -4.09 6.50
N GLY A 54 12.29 -3.32 7.59
CA GLY A 54 13.23 -3.36 8.72
C GLY A 54 14.62 -2.78 8.39
N LEU A 55 14.72 -1.91 7.39
CA LEU A 55 15.99 -1.35 6.92
C LEU A 55 16.38 -0.03 7.59
N ILE A 56 15.41 0.71 8.12
CA ILE A 56 15.59 1.95 8.87
C ILE A 56 14.59 2.06 10.01
N GLN A 57 14.88 2.97 10.95
CA GLN A 57 13.92 3.38 11.97
C GLN A 57 12.95 4.46 11.43
N PRO A 58 11.72 4.59 11.97
CA PRO A 58 10.74 5.59 11.51
C PRO A 58 11.26 7.03 11.54
N GLU A 59 12.15 7.36 12.47
CA GLU A 59 12.73 8.70 12.71
C GLU A 59 13.92 9.02 11.81
N ALA A 60 14.33 8.12 10.92
CA ALA A 60 15.47 8.33 10.02
C ALA A 60 15.34 9.64 9.22
N SER A 61 16.47 10.32 9.01
CA SER A 61 16.47 11.58 8.25
C SER A 61 16.09 11.39 6.79
N ALA A 62 15.62 12.45 6.12
CA ALA A 62 15.29 12.43 4.70
C ALA A 62 16.48 11.97 3.84
N GLN A 63 17.68 12.40 4.17
CA GLN A 63 18.90 12.00 3.47
C GLN A 63 19.21 10.52 3.62
N GLU A 64 19.04 9.98 4.81
CA GLU A 64 19.21 8.54 5.09
C GLU A 64 18.18 7.70 4.35
N VAL A 65 16.91 8.09 4.37
CA VAL A 65 15.83 7.43 3.60
C VAL A 65 16.21 7.33 2.12
N GLN A 66 16.58 8.45 1.50
CA GLN A 66 16.94 8.48 0.09
C GLN A 66 18.20 7.67 -0.23
N ARG A 67 19.22 7.69 0.66
CA ARG A 67 20.44 6.91 0.50
C ARG A 67 20.14 5.41 0.57
N VAL A 68 19.51 4.95 1.65
CA VAL A 68 19.22 3.52 1.86
C VAL A 68 18.27 3.00 0.79
N PHE A 69 17.29 3.80 0.37
CA PHE A 69 16.37 3.40 -0.71
C PHE A 69 17.13 3.14 -2.02
N ARG A 70 18.03 4.02 -2.44
CA ARG A 70 18.82 3.82 -3.66
C ARG A 70 19.80 2.64 -3.58
N GLU A 71 20.36 2.38 -2.39
CA GLU A 71 21.35 1.33 -2.18
C GLU A 71 20.73 -0.06 -2.03
N ARG A 72 19.53 -0.17 -1.47
CA ARG A 72 18.97 -1.44 -1.01
C ARG A 72 17.69 -1.86 -1.71
N ILE A 73 16.98 -0.95 -2.38
CA ILE A 73 15.68 -1.23 -2.99
C ILE A 73 15.81 -1.25 -4.50
N GLN A 74 15.38 -2.36 -5.10
CA GLN A 74 15.24 -2.49 -6.55
C GLN A 74 13.76 -2.48 -6.93
N PRO A 75 13.26 -1.39 -7.56
CA PRO A 75 11.92 -1.38 -8.13
C PRO A 75 11.89 -2.25 -9.39
N ARG A 76 10.90 -3.12 -9.50
CA ARG A 76 10.66 -3.98 -10.67
C ARG A 76 9.21 -3.85 -11.12
N LEU A 77 9.01 -3.76 -12.42
CA LEU A 77 7.67 -3.74 -12.99
C LEU A 77 7.16 -5.17 -13.16
N VAL A 78 5.92 -5.41 -12.74
CA VAL A 78 5.24 -6.69 -12.82
C VAL A 78 3.96 -6.53 -13.62
N ASP A 79 3.71 -7.42 -14.55
CA ASP A 79 2.43 -7.61 -15.21
C ASP A 79 1.57 -8.54 -14.34
N LEU A 80 0.46 -8.01 -13.85
CA LEU A 80 -0.42 -8.72 -12.90
C LEU A 80 -1.27 -9.81 -13.57
N ASP A 81 -1.46 -9.73 -14.89
CA ASP A 81 -2.26 -10.70 -15.62
C ASP A 81 -1.45 -11.98 -15.89
N SER A 82 -0.20 -11.84 -16.28
CA SER A 82 0.71 -12.98 -16.48
C SER A 82 1.47 -13.41 -15.23
N GLY A 83 1.52 -12.56 -14.20
CA GLY A 83 2.32 -12.78 -12.99
C GLY A 83 3.82 -12.83 -13.26
N ARG A 84 4.33 -12.03 -14.22
CA ARG A 84 5.75 -12.03 -14.61
C ARG A 84 6.35 -10.63 -14.55
N PHE A 85 7.66 -10.56 -14.39
CA PHE A 85 8.38 -9.30 -14.55
C PHE A 85 8.29 -8.79 -15.98
N VAL A 86 8.27 -7.46 -16.11
CA VAL A 86 8.33 -6.74 -17.40
C VAL A 86 9.73 -6.16 -17.53
N GLU A 87 10.49 -6.65 -18.51
CA GLU A 87 11.91 -6.29 -18.66
C GLU A 87 12.13 -4.93 -19.33
N ASP A 88 11.20 -4.50 -20.20
CA ASP A 88 11.27 -3.27 -21.00
C ASP A 88 10.65 -2.04 -20.31
N GLY A 89 10.20 -2.19 -19.06
CA GLY A 89 9.50 -1.15 -18.31
C GLY A 89 10.42 -0.32 -17.43
N LYS A 90 10.18 0.99 -17.37
CA LYS A 90 10.83 1.90 -16.42
C LYS A 90 10.07 1.89 -15.09
N ALA A 91 10.37 0.92 -14.22
CA ALA A 91 9.72 0.77 -12.92
C ALA A 91 9.81 2.03 -12.05
N GLU A 92 10.91 2.78 -12.14
CA GLU A 92 11.17 3.99 -11.35
C GLU A 92 10.22 5.15 -11.67
N THR A 93 9.74 5.23 -12.92
CA THR A 93 8.87 6.31 -13.39
C THR A 93 7.43 5.87 -13.59
N PHE A 94 7.11 4.60 -13.41
CA PHE A 94 5.77 4.08 -13.57
C PHE A 94 4.90 4.43 -12.35
N ASP A 95 3.72 5.02 -12.62
CA ASP A 95 2.73 5.34 -11.59
C ASP A 95 1.52 4.38 -11.70
N PRO A 96 1.44 3.35 -10.84
CA PRO A 96 0.33 2.40 -10.85
C PRO A 96 -1.04 3.05 -10.59
N LEU A 97 -1.08 4.15 -9.82
CA LEU A 97 -2.34 4.83 -9.49
C LEU A 97 -2.87 5.63 -10.68
N GLN A 98 -1.99 6.17 -11.52
CA GLN A 98 -2.41 6.78 -12.79
C GLN A 98 -2.82 5.71 -13.80
N ALA A 99 -2.07 4.61 -13.91
CA ALA A 99 -2.43 3.48 -14.75
C ALA A 99 -3.80 2.90 -14.39
N ALA A 100 -4.14 2.82 -13.11
CA ALA A 100 -5.45 2.36 -12.65
C ALA A 100 -6.61 3.25 -13.08
N LYS A 101 -6.38 4.54 -13.37
CA LYS A 101 -7.40 5.47 -13.86
C LYS A 101 -7.59 5.40 -15.38
N ASP A 102 -6.60 4.91 -16.10
CA ASP A 102 -6.62 4.79 -17.56
C ASP A 102 -7.28 3.46 -17.98
N PRO A 103 -8.41 3.49 -18.69
CA PRO A 103 -9.07 2.28 -19.17
C PRO A 103 -8.19 1.40 -20.09
N ALA A 104 -7.19 1.97 -20.77
CA ALA A 104 -6.26 1.22 -21.62
C ALA A 104 -5.20 0.46 -20.80
N GLN A 105 -4.96 0.85 -19.55
CA GLN A 105 -3.93 0.29 -18.67
C GLN A 105 -4.51 -0.44 -17.46
N SER A 106 -5.84 -0.55 -17.37
CA SER A 106 -6.52 -1.14 -16.24
C SER A 106 -7.82 -1.84 -16.63
N SER A 107 -8.19 -2.84 -15.85
CA SER A 107 -9.48 -3.53 -15.96
C SER A 107 -10.45 -3.05 -14.90
N ALA A 108 -11.72 -2.84 -15.29
CA ALA A 108 -12.80 -2.63 -14.36
C ALA A 108 -13.08 -3.93 -13.58
N LEU A 109 -13.32 -3.81 -12.29
CA LEU A 109 -13.69 -4.92 -11.43
C LEU A 109 -15.21 -4.93 -11.22
N SER A 110 -15.81 -6.11 -11.27
CA SER A 110 -17.23 -6.30 -10.94
C SER A 110 -17.43 -6.44 -9.43
N GLY A 111 -18.67 -6.28 -8.92
CA GLY A 111 -18.95 -6.21 -7.49
C GLY A 111 -18.39 -7.36 -6.64
N GLU A 112 -18.51 -8.61 -7.10
CA GLU A 112 -17.98 -9.78 -6.39
C GLU A 112 -16.46 -9.90 -6.48
N ASP A 113 -15.86 -9.38 -7.53
CA ASP A 113 -14.43 -9.38 -7.77
C ASP A 113 -13.72 -8.23 -7.06
N ASP A 114 -14.43 -7.14 -6.76
CA ASP A 114 -13.88 -5.93 -6.14
C ASP A 114 -14.03 -5.93 -4.62
N ILE A 115 -13.58 -7.00 -3.97
CA ILE A 115 -13.64 -7.11 -2.50
C ILE A 115 -12.87 -5.99 -1.79
N ALA A 116 -11.85 -5.43 -2.43
CA ALA A 116 -11.05 -4.31 -1.92
C ALA A 116 -11.66 -2.93 -2.23
N SER A 117 -12.77 -2.88 -2.98
CA SER A 117 -13.47 -1.65 -3.40
C SER A 117 -12.56 -0.63 -4.09
N ILE A 118 -11.70 -1.09 -4.98
CA ILE A 118 -10.75 -0.27 -5.76
C ILE A 118 -11.28 0.11 -7.15
N ARG A 119 -12.42 -0.47 -7.57
CA ARG A 119 -13.14 -0.26 -8.82
C ARG A 119 -12.41 -0.68 -10.09
N ARG A 120 -11.11 -0.41 -10.15
CA ARG A 120 -10.25 -0.77 -11.30
C ARG A 120 -8.90 -1.23 -10.79
N ARG A 121 -8.37 -2.29 -11.43
CA ARG A 121 -7.03 -2.80 -11.17
C ARG A 121 -6.15 -2.51 -12.40
N GLU A 122 -5.00 -1.91 -12.19
CA GLU A 122 -3.97 -1.74 -13.22
C GLU A 122 -3.47 -3.09 -13.73
N HIS A 123 -3.08 -3.16 -15.02
CA HIS A 123 -2.46 -4.36 -15.60
C HIS A 123 -1.02 -4.55 -15.11
N ARG A 124 -0.31 -3.44 -14.87
CA ARG A 124 1.08 -3.44 -14.41
C ARG A 124 1.23 -2.65 -13.14
N THR A 125 2.12 -3.11 -12.27
CA THR A 125 2.42 -2.43 -11.01
C THR A 125 3.90 -2.55 -10.65
N VAL A 126 4.38 -1.70 -9.73
CA VAL A 126 5.77 -1.72 -9.27
C VAL A 126 5.86 -2.47 -7.96
N VAL A 127 6.65 -3.51 -7.92
CA VAL A 127 7.07 -4.20 -6.70
C VAL A 127 8.49 -3.78 -6.34
N TYR A 128 8.86 -3.93 -5.08
CA TYR A 128 10.18 -3.55 -4.61
C TYR A 128 10.87 -4.78 -4.02
N GLN A 129 12.12 -5.00 -4.42
CA GLN A 129 12.93 -6.10 -3.94
C GLN A 129 14.07 -5.56 -3.07
N VAL A 130 14.29 -6.20 -1.92
CA VAL A 130 15.52 -6.06 -1.15
C VAL A 130 16.41 -7.23 -1.49
N GLU A 131 17.57 -6.95 -2.05
CA GLU A 131 18.54 -7.98 -2.38
C GLU A 131 19.62 -8.12 -1.31
N GLY A 132 20.06 -9.35 -1.10
CA GLY A 132 21.22 -9.65 -0.28
C GLY A 132 22.55 -9.45 -1.03
N PRO A 133 23.68 -9.69 -0.34
CA PRO A 133 25.02 -9.48 -0.91
C PRO A 133 25.29 -10.29 -2.19
N GLN A 134 24.64 -11.45 -2.36
CA GLN A 134 24.76 -12.31 -3.54
C GLN A 134 23.61 -12.12 -4.53
N LYS A 135 22.92 -10.97 -4.48
CA LYS A 135 21.74 -10.62 -5.28
C LYS A 135 20.54 -11.58 -5.11
N GLN A 136 20.55 -12.39 -4.06
CA GLN A 136 19.39 -13.21 -3.70
C GLN A 136 18.28 -12.33 -3.11
N LEU A 137 17.03 -12.67 -3.40
CA LEU A 137 15.89 -12.02 -2.82
C LEU A 137 15.87 -12.23 -1.30
N GLN A 138 15.91 -11.15 -0.52
CA GLN A 138 15.74 -11.16 0.93
C GLN A 138 14.31 -10.81 1.34
N THR A 139 13.76 -9.78 0.73
CA THR A 139 12.42 -9.30 1.04
C THR A 139 11.74 -8.82 -0.24
N LEU A 140 10.50 -9.25 -0.43
CA LEU A 140 9.60 -8.78 -1.49
C LEU A 140 8.59 -7.82 -0.87
N ILE A 141 8.48 -6.60 -1.41
CA ILE A 141 7.57 -5.58 -0.93
C ILE A 141 6.53 -5.30 -2.00
N LEU A 142 5.28 -5.52 -1.66
CA LEU A 142 4.14 -5.44 -2.55
C LEU A 142 3.27 -4.25 -2.19
N PRO A 143 2.92 -3.37 -3.15
CA PRO A 143 1.95 -2.32 -2.91
C PRO A 143 0.56 -2.92 -2.73
N ILE A 144 -0.16 -2.42 -1.75
CA ILE A 144 -1.54 -2.82 -1.45
C ILE A 144 -2.41 -1.58 -1.32
N ARG A 145 -3.65 -1.65 -1.80
CA ARG A 145 -4.64 -0.61 -1.59
C ARG A 145 -6.05 -1.19 -1.52
N GLY A 146 -6.92 -0.51 -0.80
CA GLY A 146 -8.32 -0.89 -0.68
C GLY A 146 -9.08 0.11 0.17
N TYR A 147 -10.40 0.08 0.08
CA TYR A 147 -11.25 0.99 0.82
C TYR A 147 -11.39 0.54 2.27
N GLY A 148 -11.11 1.45 3.19
CA GLY A 148 -11.36 1.26 4.62
C GLY A 148 -12.81 1.54 4.99
N LEU A 149 -13.01 2.56 5.81
CA LEU A 149 -14.34 3.10 6.13
C LEU A 149 -14.58 4.45 5.46
N TRP A 150 -13.62 5.35 5.51
CA TRP A 150 -13.73 6.73 5.02
C TRP A 150 -12.90 7.00 3.77
N SER A 151 -11.87 6.22 3.55
CA SER A 151 -10.89 6.48 2.49
C SER A 151 -10.29 5.19 1.92
N THR A 152 -9.63 5.33 0.78
CA THR A 152 -8.70 4.30 0.31
C THR A 152 -7.44 4.33 1.16
N LEU A 153 -7.10 3.20 1.76
CA LEU A 153 -5.80 2.99 2.38
C LEU A 153 -4.80 2.61 1.27
N HIS A 154 -3.64 3.25 1.26
CA HIS A 154 -2.51 2.92 0.39
C HIS A 154 -1.33 2.53 1.26
N GLY A 155 -0.79 1.35 1.03
CA GLY A 155 0.28 0.81 1.86
C GLY A 155 1.14 -0.22 1.14
N PHE A 156 1.93 -0.91 1.93
CA PHE A 156 2.78 -2.01 1.48
C PHE A 156 2.74 -3.15 2.48
N ILE A 157 2.92 -4.36 1.96
CA ILE A 157 3.24 -5.54 2.74
C ILE A 157 4.61 -6.05 2.30
N ALA A 158 5.48 -6.36 3.26
CA ALA A 158 6.80 -6.93 3.02
C ALA A 158 6.81 -8.39 3.42
N LEU A 159 7.24 -9.27 2.53
CA LEU A 159 7.34 -10.71 2.72
C LEU A 159 8.82 -11.13 2.70
N LYS A 160 9.20 -12.09 3.54
CA LYS A 160 10.53 -12.71 3.48
C LYS A 160 10.74 -13.44 2.15
N ASN A 161 11.93 -13.93 1.94
CA ASN A 161 12.32 -14.76 0.77
C ASN A 161 11.51 -16.05 0.61
N ASP A 162 10.83 -16.52 1.66
CA ASP A 162 9.89 -17.64 1.59
C ASP A 162 8.55 -17.26 0.92
N LEU A 163 8.38 -15.97 0.59
CA LEU A 163 7.18 -15.40 -0.04
C LEU A 163 5.87 -15.66 0.74
N ASN A 164 5.99 -15.93 2.05
CA ASN A 164 4.88 -16.25 2.93
C ASN A 164 4.95 -15.52 4.27
N THR A 165 6.15 -15.39 4.86
CA THR A 165 6.29 -14.78 6.18
C THR A 165 6.34 -13.26 6.07
N VAL A 166 5.46 -12.58 6.78
CA VAL A 166 5.42 -11.11 6.84
C VAL A 166 6.65 -10.58 7.58
N VAL A 167 7.33 -9.61 6.98
CA VAL A 167 8.37 -8.79 7.61
C VAL A 167 7.72 -7.57 8.26
N GLY A 168 6.76 -6.95 7.58
CA GLY A 168 6.00 -5.81 8.07
C GLY A 168 4.86 -5.43 7.14
N LEU A 169 3.93 -4.66 7.68
CA LEU A 169 2.83 -4.03 6.95
C LEU A 169 2.70 -2.59 7.41
N GLY A 170 2.42 -1.68 6.50
CA GLY A 170 2.19 -0.28 6.84
C GLY A 170 1.48 0.48 5.75
N PHE A 171 0.76 1.51 6.16
CA PHE A 171 0.07 2.44 5.26
C PHE A 171 0.80 3.79 5.27
N TYR A 172 0.94 4.40 4.11
CA TYR A 172 1.57 5.72 3.96
C TYR A 172 0.54 6.81 3.64
N GLN A 173 -0.69 6.42 3.30
CA GLN A 173 -1.76 7.37 2.99
C GLN A 173 -3.12 6.76 3.32
N HIS A 174 -3.89 7.44 4.14
CA HIS A 174 -5.31 7.21 4.41
C HIS A 174 -5.93 8.46 5.05
N ALA A 175 -7.26 8.46 5.20
CA ALA A 175 -8.01 9.49 5.93
C ALA A 175 -9.02 8.84 6.88
N GLU A 176 -8.62 7.74 7.51
CA GLU A 176 -9.40 7.09 8.57
C GLU A 176 -9.41 7.93 9.85
N THR A 177 -10.43 7.77 10.68
CA THR A 177 -10.61 8.57 11.90
C THR A 177 -9.51 8.25 12.93
N PRO A 178 -8.75 9.27 13.41
CA PRO A 178 -7.78 9.11 14.50
C PRO A 178 -8.40 8.46 15.75
N GLY A 179 -7.69 7.55 16.39
CA GLY A 179 -8.17 6.82 17.55
C GLY A 179 -9.15 5.68 17.24
N LEU A 180 -9.54 5.51 15.97
CA LEU A 180 -10.40 4.44 15.47
C LEU A 180 -9.73 3.73 14.29
N GLY A 181 -10.20 3.94 13.07
CA GLY A 181 -9.59 3.37 11.85
C GLY A 181 -8.15 3.84 11.62
N GLY A 182 -7.78 5.05 12.07
CA GLY A 182 -6.42 5.57 12.03
C GLY A 182 -5.39 4.77 12.87
N GLU A 183 -5.87 3.90 13.75
CA GLU A 183 -5.00 2.98 14.51
C GLU A 183 -4.27 1.95 13.61
N VAL A 184 -4.55 1.89 12.32
CA VAL A 184 -3.71 1.18 11.32
C VAL A 184 -2.27 1.69 11.32
N ASP A 185 -2.03 2.92 11.80
CA ASP A 185 -0.71 3.51 11.94
C ASP A 185 -0.08 3.33 13.31
N ASN A 186 -0.84 2.80 14.27
CA ASN A 186 -0.32 2.57 15.62
C ASN A 186 0.85 1.57 15.59
N PRO A 187 2.04 1.95 16.13
CA PRO A 187 3.20 1.07 16.17
C PRO A 187 2.93 -0.28 16.85
N ARG A 188 2.07 -0.30 17.88
CA ARG A 188 1.69 -1.55 18.57
C ARG A 188 0.92 -2.48 17.64
N TRP A 189 0.00 -1.97 16.83
CA TRP A 189 -0.74 -2.77 15.87
C TRP A 189 0.17 -3.22 14.71
N LYS A 190 1.03 -2.34 14.21
CA LYS A 190 2.04 -2.70 13.19
C LYS A 190 3.00 -3.80 13.68
N ALA A 191 3.33 -3.82 14.96
CA ALA A 191 4.18 -4.85 15.58
C ALA A 191 3.55 -6.25 15.65
N LEU A 192 2.25 -6.39 15.40
CA LEU A 192 1.56 -7.68 15.35
C LEU A 192 1.80 -8.45 14.03
N TRP A 193 2.27 -7.76 12.98
CA TRP A 193 2.41 -8.34 11.63
C TRP A 193 3.66 -9.18 11.41
N PRO A 194 4.85 -8.79 11.91
CA PRO A 194 6.05 -9.58 11.70
C PRO A 194 5.90 -11.03 12.18
N GLY A 195 6.30 -11.97 11.31
CA GLY A 195 6.22 -13.41 11.58
C GLY A 195 4.89 -14.07 11.22
N LYS A 196 3.83 -13.31 10.91
CA LYS A 196 2.56 -13.87 10.42
C LYS A 196 2.75 -14.51 9.05
N LYS A 197 1.91 -15.49 8.74
CA LYS A 197 1.87 -16.20 7.45
C LYS A 197 0.70 -15.68 6.63
N VAL A 198 0.94 -15.35 5.35
CA VAL A 198 -0.10 -14.79 4.49
C VAL A 198 -0.85 -15.86 3.70
N PHE A 199 -0.22 -17.01 3.43
CA PHE A 199 -0.83 -18.12 2.69
C PHE A 199 -1.04 -19.32 3.61
N SER A 200 -2.05 -20.13 3.27
CA SER A 200 -2.27 -21.46 3.86
C SER A 200 -1.02 -22.33 3.80
N ASP A 201 -0.97 -23.37 4.61
CA ASP A 201 0.21 -24.28 4.71
C ASP A 201 0.57 -24.91 3.36
N ASP A 202 -0.40 -25.18 2.50
CA ASP A 202 -0.22 -25.66 1.14
C ASP A 202 0.15 -24.55 0.14
N GLY A 203 0.15 -23.29 0.57
CA GLY A 203 0.47 -22.14 -0.25
C GLY A 203 -0.59 -21.76 -1.29
N SER A 204 -1.75 -22.44 -1.32
CA SER A 204 -2.73 -22.34 -2.42
C SER A 204 -3.57 -21.06 -2.37
N LYS A 205 -3.84 -20.53 -1.19
CA LYS A 205 -4.73 -19.37 -1.01
C LYS A 205 -4.23 -18.41 0.06
N ALA A 206 -4.58 -17.13 -0.07
CA ALA A 206 -4.42 -16.17 1.00
C ALA A 206 -5.30 -16.55 2.20
N ASP A 207 -4.70 -16.70 3.38
CA ASP A 207 -5.36 -17.16 4.59
C ASP A 207 -5.13 -16.23 5.80
N ILE A 208 -4.36 -15.16 5.62
CA ILE A 208 -4.19 -14.11 6.64
C ILE A 208 -5.53 -13.45 6.94
N ARG A 209 -5.85 -13.25 8.21
CA ARG A 209 -7.13 -12.70 8.68
C ARG A 209 -6.93 -11.63 9.73
N ILE A 210 -7.73 -10.57 9.66
CA ILE A 210 -7.90 -9.65 10.77
C ILE A 210 -9.15 -10.05 11.53
N ILE A 211 -8.99 -10.58 12.73
CA ILE A 211 -10.10 -11.08 13.53
C ILE A 211 -10.71 -9.98 14.42
N LYS A 212 -11.94 -10.18 14.88
CA LYS A 212 -12.52 -9.31 15.89
C LYS A 212 -11.91 -9.61 17.26
N GLY A 213 -11.38 -8.61 17.94
CA GLY A 213 -10.71 -8.76 19.24
C GLY A 213 -9.25 -9.17 19.08
N SER A 214 -8.73 -9.91 20.04
CA SER A 214 -7.33 -10.34 20.10
C SER A 214 -7.17 -11.81 19.68
N VAL A 215 -6.05 -12.12 19.08
CA VAL A 215 -5.67 -13.48 18.67
C VAL A 215 -5.33 -14.29 19.93
N ASP A 216 -5.86 -15.51 20.01
CA ASP A 216 -5.43 -16.50 20.99
C ASP A 216 -4.10 -17.11 20.52
N PRO A 217 -2.98 -16.88 21.25
CA PRO A 217 -1.68 -17.39 20.84
C PRO A 217 -1.60 -18.93 20.82
N SER A 218 -2.52 -19.62 21.53
CA SER A 218 -2.59 -21.08 21.57
C SER A 218 -3.37 -21.67 20.38
N SER A 219 -4.06 -20.84 19.60
CA SER A 219 -4.80 -21.28 18.43
C SER A 219 -3.87 -21.79 17.34
N PRO A 220 -4.17 -22.93 16.69
CA PRO A 220 -3.42 -23.39 15.51
C PRO A 220 -3.36 -22.35 14.38
N GLN A 221 -4.35 -21.46 14.32
CA GLN A 221 -4.44 -20.42 13.30
C GLN A 221 -3.78 -19.09 13.71
N ALA A 222 -3.19 -18.99 14.91
CA ALA A 222 -2.59 -17.75 15.39
C ALA A 222 -1.53 -17.16 14.43
N ALA A 223 -0.83 -18.02 13.69
CA ALA A 223 0.14 -17.59 12.69
C ALA A 223 -0.49 -16.84 11.50
N HIS A 224 -1.77 -17.07 11.23
CA HIS A 224 -2.53 -16.46 10.14
C HIS A 224 -3.51 -15.38 10.62
N GLN A 225 -3.45 -14.98 11.88
CA GLN A 225 -4.41 -14.04 12.44
C GLN A 225 -3.71 -12.83 13.05
N VAL A 226 -4.36 -11.66 12.91
CA VAL A 226 -3.95 -10.38 13.51
C VAL A 226 -5.14 -9.79 14.24
N ASP A 227 -4.89 -9.12 15.35
CA ASP A 227 -5.90 -8.44 16.17
C ASP A 227 -6.63 -7.37 15.33
N GLY A 228 -7.94 -7.30 15.48
CA GLY A 228 -8.73 -6.22 14.90
C GLY A 228 -8.50 -4.89 15.61
N LEU A 229 -8.79 -3.81 14.91
CA LEU A 229 -8.75 -2.47 15.48
C LEU A 229 -9.96 -2.25 16.39
N ALA A 230 -9.72 -1.93 17.66
CA ALA A 230 -10.78 -1.67 18.63
C ALA A 230 -11.66 -0.50 18.17
N GLY A 231 -12.99 -0.71 18.14
CA GLY A 231 -13.95 0.31 17.69
C GLY A 231 -13.95 0.61 16.18
N ALA A 232 -13.11 -0.05 15.37
CA ALA A 232 -12.98 0.20 13.92
C ALA A 232 -13.15 -1.08 13.07
N THR A 233 -14.23 -1.81 13.30
CA THR A 233 -14.53 -3.08 12.62
C THR A 233 -14.58 -2.95 11.10
N LEU A 234 -15.12 -1.84 10.56
CA LEU A 234 -15.21 -1.64 9.12
C LEU A 234 -13.84 -1.38 8.49
N THR A 235 -12.99 -0.60 9.11
CA THR A 235 -11.60 -0.41 8.66
C THR A 235 -10.82 -1.72 8.74
N SER A 236 -10.96 -2.49 9.84
CA SER A 236 -10.35 -3.82 9.96
C SER A 236 -10.78 -4.76 8.83
N LYS A 237 -12.08 -4.79 8.52
CA LYS A 237 -12.61 -5.56 7.39
C LYS A 237 -12.08 -5.06 6.04
N GLY A 238 -11.95 -3.75 5.87
CA GLY A 238 -11.35 -3.15 4.67
C GLY A 238 -9.90 -3.62 4.47
N VAL A 239 -9.10 -3.63 5.54
CA VAL A 239 -7.72 -4.15 5.49
C VAL A 239 -7.70 -5.67 5.24
N ASP A 240 -8.58 -6.44 5.84
CA ASP A 240 -8.71 -7.87 5.56
C ASP A 240 -9.03 -8.13 4.07
N ASN A 241 -10.01 -7.42 3.54
CA ASN A 241 -10.43 -7.51 2.13
C ASN A 241 -9.30 -7.13 1.16
N LEU A 242 -8.58 -6.02 1.41
CA LEU A 242 -7.49 -5.60 0.52
C LEU A 242 -6.34 -6.62 0.50
N LEU A 243 -6.04 -7.25 1.62
CA LEU A 243 -5.01 -8.30 1.66
C LEU A 243 -5.44 -9.53 0.85
N HIS A 244 -6.70 -9.99 1.01
CA HIS A 244 -7.22 -11.10 0.24
C HIS A 244 -7.29 -10.81 -1.26
N PHE A 245 -7.60 -9.57 -1.64
CA PHE A 245 -7.57 -9.15 -3.03
C PHE A 245 -6.15 -9.21 -3.60
N TRP A 246 -5.21 -8.50 -2.94
CA TRP A 246 -3.86 -8.34 -3.50
C TRP A 246 -3.01 -9.60 -3.41
N LEU A 247 -3.21 -10.44 -2.40
CA LEU A 247 -2.53 -11.74 -2.29
C LEU A 247 -3.27 -12.87 -3.03
N GLY A 248 -4.49 -12.59 -3.51
CA GLY A 248 -5.33 -13.53 -4.24
C GLY A 248 -5.04 -13.60 -5.74
N PRO A 249 -5.87 -14.36 -6.48
CA PRO A 249 -5.65 -14.65 -7.91
C PRO A 249 -5.78 -13.43 -8.83
N LYS A 250 -6.47 -12.38 -8.40
CA LYS A 250 -6.59 -11.13 -9.16
C LYS A 250 -5.52 -10.09 -8.81
N GLY A 251 -4.70 -10.34 -7.80
CA GLY A 251 -3.58 -9.52 -7.39
C GLY A 251 -2.24 -10.19 -7.69
N PHE A 252 -1.41 -10.28 -6.66
CA PHE A 252 -0.06 -10.85 -6.75
C PHE A 252 0.00 -12.37 -6.66
N GLY A 253 -1.12 -13.07 -6.47
CA GLY A 253 -1.14 -14.55 -6.38
C GLY A 253 -0.39 -15.24 -7.50
N PRO A 254 -0.69 -14.98 -8.80
CA PRO A 254 0.04 -15.57 -9.92
C PRO A 254 1.54 -15.22 -9.93
N PHE A 255 1.89 -13.99 -9.59
CA PHE A 255 3.28 -13.54 -9.51
C PHE A 255 4.08 -14.28 -8.42
N ILE A 256 3.49 -14.42 -7.22
CA ILE A 256 4.11 -15.12 -6.10
C ILE A 256 4.27 -16.61 -6.42
N ALA A 257 3.27 -17.24 -7.06
CA ALA A 257 3.36 -18.62 -7.50
C ALA A 257 4.51 -18.83 -8.50
N ASN A 258 4.61 -17.99 -9.54
CA ASN A 258 5.69 -18.04 -10.52
C ASN A 258 7.09 -17.86 -9.89
N LEU A 259 7.20 -16.99 -8.88
CA LEU A 259 8.47 -16.81 -8.16
C LEU A 259 8.85 -18.03 -7.34
N ARG A 260 7.89 -18.69 -6.69
CA ARG A 260 8.12 -19.93 -5.92
C ARG A 260 8.58 -21.06 -6.83
N ASP A 261 7.92 -21.25 -7.97
CA ASP A 261 8.26 -22.27 -8.95
C ASP A 261 9.67 -22.06 -9.51
N SER A 262 10.03 -20.82 -9.81
CA SER A 262 11.37 -20.45 -10.29
C SER A 262 12.47 -20.73 -9.25
N ALA A 263 12.19 -20.49 -7.97
CA ALA A 263 13.11 -20.76 -6.88
C ALA A 263 13.34 -22.28 -6.66
N GLN A 264 12.29 -23.08 -6.80
CA GLN A 264 12.36 -24.55 -6.68
C GLN A 264 13.10 -25.18 -7.86
N GLY A 265 12.86 -24.71 -9.09
CA GLY A 265 13.55 -25.16 -10.30
C GLY A 265 15.06 -24.91 -10.26
N SER A 266 15.49 -23.77 -9.72
CA SER A 266 16.93 -23.45 -9.57
C SER A 266 17.62 -24.31 -8.50
N SER A 267 16.92 -24.70 -7.43
CA SER A 267 17.44 -25.60 -6.38
C SER A 267 17.67 -27.03 -6.91
N GLN A 268 16.79 -27.55 -7.77
CA GLN A 268 16.92 -28.90 -8.35
C GLN A 268 18.03 -28.98 -9.39
N ALA A 269 18.24 -27.92 -10.17
CA ALA A 269 19.33 -27.87 -11.16
C ALA A 269 20.73 -27.90 -10.52
N SER A 270 20.87 -27.35 -9.30
CA SER A 270 22.15 -27.33 -8.57
C SER A 270 22.51 -28.64 -7.88
N THR A 271 21.53 -29.54 -7.63
CA THR A 271 21.74 -30.86 -6.98
C THR A 271 21.93 -32.00 -7.95
N GLY A 272 21.58 -31.83 -9.24
CA GLY A 272 21.72 -32.86 -10.28
C GLY A 272 23.06 -32.92 -11.03
N GLY A 273 24.02 -32.07 -10.65
CA GLY A 273 25.34 -31.93 -11.30
C GLY A 273 26.52 -32.50 -10.50
N ARG A 274 26.35 -33.65 -9.82
CA ARG A 274 27.45 -34.35 -9.19
C ARG A 274 27.58 -35.78 -9.73
#